data_998857238a7d491ee8e0cb0068fc45b5
#
_entry.id   998857238a7d491ee8e0cb0068fc45b5
#
_cell.length_a   1.000
_cell.length_b   1.000
_cell.length_c   1.000
_cell.angle_alpha   90.00
_cell.angle_beta   90.00
_cell.angle_gamma   90.00
#
_symmetry.space_group_name_H-M   'P 1'
#
loop_
_entity.id
_entity.type
_entity.pdbx_description
1 polymer ?
#
loop_
_entity_poly.entity_id
_entity_poly.type
_entity_poly.pdbx_seq_one_letter_code
_entity_poly.pdbx_strand_id
1 'polypeptide(L)'
;MNKLTIQIFTCVLFYFTLVNTANAQQEPLITQFWNAQNYFNPATIGVKFKHEAAFIARNQWAKLNNNPLSQLASYAVRLQKIHGGIGVNYVRETIGFSKINKLKFNYAYHLKLKNEGIISFGLSAGVKIFTYKPEWVQPVLPSDPAVAVAFTDSKLTTDFGLVYSKNRTTIGISATQLNAPRFSGNSSLTFQDVRHYYAFANHTFGKEDKLQFTPQVLYQTDLNFNSLDVNLLISYKSSYYIGITYRNRDAIAGIVGYDIRKKYRISFSYDVTQSKLNNGVSGGSYELVLGCRLK
;
A
#
# COMPACT_ATOMS: atom_id res chain seq x y z
N MET A 1 37.45 9.45 -15.42
CA MET A 1 36.11 9.73 -15.93
C MET A 1 36.20 10.89 -16.90
N ASN A 2 35.84 10.69 -18.17
CA ASN A 2 35.99 11.74 -19.19
C ASN A 2 35.00 12.89 -18.93
N LYS A 3 35.41 14.13 -19.21
CA LYS A 3 34.56 15.35 -19.08
C LYS A 3 33.18 15.18 -19.72
N LEU A 4 33.10 14.48 -20.84
CA LEU A 4 31.86 14.15 -21.55
C LEU A 4 30.91 13.29 -20.70
N THR A 5 31.44 12.30 -19.96
CA THR A 5 30.63 11.41 -19.07
C THR A 5 30.03 12.18 -17.89
N ILE A 6 30.79 13.15 -17.35
CA ILE A 6 30.32 14.03 -16.27
C ILE A 6 29.20 14.95 -16.78
N GLN A 7 29.39 15.54 -17.98
CA GLN A 7 28.38 16.41 -18.59
C GLN A 7 27.08 15.68 -18.90
N ILE A 8 27.15 14.47 -19.46
CA ILE A 8 25.95 13.62 -19.71
C ILE A 8 25.25 13.26 -18.39
N PHE A 9 26.01 12.87 -17.35
CA PHE A 9 25.45 12.57 -16.04
C PHE A 9 24.79 13.78 -15.38
N THR A 10 25.39 14.96 -15.51
CA THR A 10 24.82 16.23 -15.00
C THR A 10 23.58 16.65 -15.78
N CYS A 11 23.55 16.50 -17.10
CA CYS A 11 22.37 16.78 -17.92
C CYS A 11 21.22 15.81 -17.63
N VAL A 12 21.49 14.53 -17.41
CA VAL A 12 20.47 13.53 -17.00
C VAL A 12 19.94 13.85 -15.62
N LEU A 13 20.79 14.24 -14.66
CA LEU A 13 20.35 14.68 -13.33
C LEU A 13 19.47 15.94 -13.40
N PHE A 14 19.81 16.88 -14.25
CA PHE A 14 19.06 18.14 -14.42
C PHE A 14 17.72 17.95 -15.11
N TYR A 15 17.61 16.97 -16.03
CA TYR A 15 16.34 16.62 -16.70
C TYR A 15 15.31 16.05 -15.72
N PHE A 16 15.74 15.32 -14.68
CA PHE A 16 14.87 14.77 -13.65
C PHE A 16 14.30 15.82 -12.68
N THR A 17 14.76 17.07 -12.70
CA THR A 17 14.31 18.12 -11.75
C THR A 17 13.21 19.02 -12.31
N LEU A 18 12.77 18.89 -13.56
CA LEU A 18 11.94 19.88 -14.25
C LEU A 18 10.47 19.52 -14.49
N VAL A 19 9.95 18.38 -13.99
CA VAL A 19 8.54 18.03 -14.21
C VAL A 19 7.81 17.90 -12.87
N ASN A 20 7.28 19.01 -12.37
CA ASN A 20 6.33 19.00 -11.25
C ASN A 20 4.91 19.21 -11.78
N THR A 21 4.24 18.15 -12.21
CA THR A 21 2.79 18.13 -12.34
C THR A 21 2.22 17.55 -11.07
N ALA A 22 1.56 18.37 -10.25
CA ALA A 22 0.89 17.92 -9.03
C ALA A 22 -0.35 17.09 -9.39
N ASN A 23 -0.19 15.81 -9.60
CA ASN A 23 -1.27 14.83 -9.65
C ASN A 23 -1.39 14.18 -8.28
N ALA A 24 -2.37 14.58 -7.48
CA ALA A 24 -2.50 14.21 -6.08
C ALA A 24 -3.46 13.02 -5.86
N GLN A 25 -3.29 11.91 -6.59
CA GLN A 25 -3.99 10.66 -6.25
C GLN A 25 -3.00 9.67 -5.66
N GLN A 26 -3.01 9.57 -4.34
CA GLN A 26 -2.18 8.61 -3.60
C GLN A 26 -2.99 7.34 -3.31
N GLU A 27 -2.33 6.18 -3.40
CA GLU A 27 -2.82 4.94 -2.79
C GLU A 27 -2.75 5.05 -1.27
N PRO A 28 -3.60 4.31 -0.52
CA PRO A 28 -3.58 4.34 0.95
C PRO A 28 -2.18 4.08 1.52
N LEU A 29 -1.68 4.99 2.33
CA LEU A 29 -0.42 4.83 3.06
C LEU A 29 -0.67 3.95 4.29
N ILE A 30 -0.26 2.70 4.27
CA ILE A 30 -0.42 1.75 5.36
C ILE A 30 0.88 1.65 6.15
N THR A 31 0.83 1.94 7.45
CA THR A 31 2.01 1.94 8.32
C THR A 31 2.51 0.53 8.57
N GLN A 32 1.60 -0.42 8.79
CA GLN A 32 1.92 -1.83 8.99
C GLN A 32 1.80 -2.62 7.68
N PHE A 33 2.48 -2.16 6.63
CA PHE A 33 2.37 -2.67 5.25
C PHE A 33 2.63 -4.17 5.10
N TRP A 34 3.38 -4.79 6.00
CA TRP A 34 3.63 -6.25 5.97
C TRP A 34 2.39 -7.09 6.28
N ASN A 35 1.33 -6.49 6.81
CA ASN A 35 0.04 -7.15 6.99
C ASN A 35 -0.87 -7.05 5.76
N ALA A 36 -0.48 -6.24 4.76
CA ALA A 36 -1.24 -6.00 3.54
C ALA A 36 -0.41 -6.27 2.27
N GLN A 37 0.63 -7.09 2.35
CA GLN A 37 1.55 -7.32 1.23
C GLN A 37 0.84 -7.76 -0.05
N ASN A 38 -0.20 -8.60 0.06
CA ASN A 38 -0.98 -9.07 -1.08
C ASN A 38 -1.84 -7.98 -1.76
N TYR A 39 -2.05 -6.85 -1.10
CA TYR A 39 -2.71 -5.68 -1.69
C TYR A 39 -1.77 -4.91 -2.61
N PHE A 40 -0.50 -4.74 -2.21
CA PHE A 40 0.51 -4.03 -2.98
C PHE A 40 1.15 -4.93 -4.04
N ASN A 41 1.29 -6.23 -3.75
CA ASN A 41 1.97 -7.17 -4.62
C ASN A 41 1.25 -8.52 -4.64
N PRO A 42 0.50 -8.85 -5.70
CA PRO A 42 -0.24 -10.10 -5.79
C PRO A 42 0.65 -11.36 -5.75
N ALA A 43 1.94 -11.25 -6.08
CA ALA A 43 2.86 -12.37 -6.02
C ALA A 43 3.20 -12.86 -4.59
N THR A 44 2.82 -12.12 -3.55
CA THR A 44 3.03 -12.54 -2.15
C THR A 44 2.08 -13.63 -1.68
N ILE A 45 0.96 -13.81 -2.40
CA ILE A 45 -0.12 -14.74 -2.05
C ILE A 45 0.41 -16.17 -1.96
N GLY A 46 0.18 -16.81 -0.82
CA GLY A 46 0.56 -18.20 -0.59
C GLY A 46 2.07 -18.45 -0.44
N VAL A 47 2.94 -17.44 -0.49
CA VAL A 47 4.39 -17.62 -0.36
C VAL A 47 4.76 -18.06 1.06
N LYS A 48 4.26 -17.38 2.09
CA LYS A 48 4.60 -17.65 3.50
C LYS A 48 3.56 -18.51 4.22
N PHE A 49 2.29 -18.25 4.00
CA PHE A 49 1.18 -18.86 4.73
C PHE A 49 0.27 -19.66 3.80
N LYS A 50 -0.34 -20.72 4.33
CA LYS A 50 -1.37 -21.48 3.62
C LYS A 50 -2.66 -20.67 3.55
N HIS A 51 -3.06 -20.07 4.67
CA HIS A 51 -4.18 -19.12 4.73
C HIS A 51 -3.69 -17.84 5.41
N GLU A 52 -4.04 -16.72 4.82
CA GLU A 52 -3.78 -15.39 5.39
C GLU A 52 -5.00 -14.51 5.19
N ALA A 53 -5.48 -13.92 6.30
CA ALA A 53 -6.52 -12.91 6.28
C ALA A 53 -6.04 -11.69 7.05
N ALA A 54 -6.39 -10.50 6.58
CA ALA A 54 -6.13 -9.26 7.29
C ALA A 54 -7.29 -8.28 7.09
N PHE A 55 -7.58 -7.53 8.16
CA PHE A 55 -8.42 -6.35 8.13
C PHE A 55 -7.60 -5.20 8.72
N ILE A 56 -7.51 -4.10 7.99
CA ILE A 56 -6.80 -2.89 8.40
C ILE A 56 -7.77 -1.73 8.34
N ALA A 57 -7.86 -0.99 9.43
CA ALA A 57 -8.58 0.27 9.50
C ALA A 57 -7.61 1.39 9.86
N ARG A 58 -7.53 2.42 9.02
CA ARG A 58 -6.63 3.56 9.19
C ARG A 58 -7.40 4.87 9.13
N ASN A 59 -7.15 5.71 10.12
CA ASN A 59 -7.59 7.09 10.19
C ASN A 59 -6.36 7.98 10.09
N GLN A 60 -6.13 8.61 8.93
CA GLN A 60 -4.97 9.43 8.67
C GLN A 60 -5.28 10.90 8.94
N TRP A 61 -4.36 11.60 9.66
CA TRP A 61 -4.51 13.02 10.03
C TRP A 61 -5.85 13.31 10.77
N ALA A 62 -6.05 12.63 11.88
CA ALA A 62 -7.32 12.47 12.56
C ALA A 62 -8.03 13.77 13.01
N LYS A 63 -7.32 14.91 13.05
CA LYS A 63 -7.92 16.22 13.37
C LYS A 63 -8.39 17.00 12.15
N LEU A 64 -8.06 16.57 10.94
CA LEU A 64 -8.49 17.25 9.73
C LEU A 64 -9.93 16.87 9.38
N ASN A 65 -10.73 17.84 8.96
CA ASN A 65 -12.07 17.57 8.42
C ASN A 65 -11.93 16.79 7.08
N ASN A 66 -12.80 15.81 6.87
CA ASN A 66 -12.80 14.97 5.66
C ASN A 66 -11.44 14.29 5.40
N ASN A 67 -10.74 13.95 6.46
CA ASN A 67 -9.44 13.26 6.41
C ASN A 67 -9.54 11.87 5.79
N PRO A 68 -8.41 11.30 5.30
CA PRO A 68 -8.41 9.96 4.73
C PRO A 68 -8.78 8.89 5.76
N LEU A 69 -9.85 8.14 5.46
CA LEU A 69 -10.27 6.94 6.19
C LEU A 69 -10.17 5.76 5.24
N SER A 70 -9.28 4.82 5.56
CA SER A 70 -9.03 3.64 4.73
C SER A 70 -9.37 2.36 5.49
N GLN A 71 -10.09 1.47 4.84
CA GLN A 71 -10.40 0.12 5.30
C GLN A 71 -9.96 -0.86 4.23
N LEU A 72 -9.16 -1.84 4.62
CA LEU A 72 -8.68 -2.89 3.75
C LEU A 72 -9.02 -4.24 4.37
N ALA A 73 -9.68 -5.09 3.60
CA ALA A 73 -9.91 -6.49 3.94
C ALA A 73 -9.24 -7.37 2.88
N SER A 74 -8.51 -8.37 3.30
CA SER A 74 -7.83 -9.29 2.40
C SER A 74 -7.95 -10.73 2.88
N TYR A 75 -8.05 -11.65 1.92
CA TYR A 75 -7.93 -13.07 2.16
C TYR A 75 -7.11 -13.72 1.05
N ALA A 76 -6.21 -14.61 1.43
CA ALA A 76 -5.38 -15.35 0.50
C ALA A 76 -5.23 -16.80 0.95
N VAL A 77 -5.16 -17.71 -0.02
CA VAL A 77 -4.97 -19.14 0.22
C VAL A 77 -3.97 -19.73 -0.78
N ARG A 78 -3.03 -20.55 -0.27
CA ARG A 78 -2.13 -21.37 -1.10
C ARG A 78 -2.86 -22.62 -1.56
N LEU A 79 -2.82 -22.87 -2.86
CA LEU A 79 -3.42 -24.04 -3.50
C LEU A 79 -2.32 -24.82 -4.25
N GLN A 80 -1.93 -25.96 -3.70
CA GLN A 80 -0.82 -26.76 -4.28
C GLN A 80 -1.15 -27.27 -5.68
N LYS A 81 -2.43 -27.58 -5.95
CA LYS A 81 -2.90 -28.09 -7.26
C LYS A 81 -2.64 -27.12 -8.42
N ILE A 82 -2.64 -25.82 -8.16
CA ILE A 82 -2.39 -24.78 -9.18
C ILE A 82 -0.98 -24.20 -9.08
N HIS A 83 -0.08 -24.85 -8.32
CA HIS A 83 1.30 -24.39 -8.09
C HIS A 83 1.38 -22.93 -7.63
N GLY A 84 0.45 -22.50 -6.76
CA GLY A 84 0.37 -21.09 -6.42
C GLY A 84 -0.65 -20.78 -5.33
N GLY A 85 -1.31 -19.65 -5.48
CA GLY A 85 -2.36 -19.21 -4.57
C GLY A 85 -3.35 -18.26 -5.23
N ILE A 86 -4.50 -18.12 -4.61
CA ILE A 86 -5.53 -17.17 -4.98
C ILE A 86 -5.85 -16.26 -3.80
N GLY A 87 -6.33 -15.08 -4.08
CA GLY A 87 -6.72 -14.13 -3.03
C GLY A 87 -7.75 -13.10 -3.51
N VAL A 88 -8.33 -12.43 -2.53
CA VAL A 88 -9.25 -11.33 -2.75
C VAL A 88 -8.87 -10.17 -1.84
N ASN A 89 -8.94 -8.96 -2.37
CA ASN A 89 -8.75 -7.72 -1.62
C ASN A 89 -9.94 -6.81 -1.84
N TYR A 90 -10.46 -6.26 -0.75
CA TYR A 90 -11.44 -5.18 -0.78
C TYR A 90 -10.86 -3.97 -0.06
N VAL A 91 -10.95 -2.82 -0.69
CA VAL A 91 -10.55 -1.54 -0.11
C VAL A 91 -11.69 -0.55 -0.21
N ARG A 92 -11.97 0.10 0.88
CA ARG A 92 -12.82 1.29 0.93
C ARG A 92 -12.00 2.44 1.48
N GLU A 93 -11.98 3.54 0.76
CA GLU A 93 -11.31 4.77 1.17
C GLU A 93 -12.23 5.96 0.97
N THR A 94 -12.20 6.88 1.92
CA THR A 94 -12.83 8.20 1.79
C THR A 94 -11.78 9.26 2.02
N ILE A 95 -11.71 10.25 1.17
CA ILE A 95 -10.81 11.40 1.27
C ILE A 95 -11.45 12.62 0.66
N GLY A 96 -11.61 13.69 1.45
CA GLY A 96 -12.34 14.86 1.00
C GLY A 96 -13.76 14.47 0.57
N PHE A 97 -14.12 14.84 -0.65
CA PHE A 97 -15.41 14.50 -1.27
C PHE A 97 -15.40 13.21 -2.09
N SER A 98 -14.29 12.51 -2.08
CA SER A 98 -14.11 11.28 -2.87
C SER A 98 -14.31 10.04 -2.02
N LYS A 99 -14.96 9.03 -2.59
CA LYS A 99 -15.10 7.70 -2.04
C LYS A 99 -14.66 6.68 -3.07
N ILE A 100 -13.75 5.81 -2.68
CA ILE A 100 -13.19 4.76 -3.51
C ILE A 100 -13.56 3.41 -2.91
N ASN A 101 -14.09 2.50 -3.74
CA ASN A 101 -14.21 1.09 -3.40
C ASN A 101 -13.47 0.28 -4.47
N LYS A 102 -12.57 -0.61 -4.06
CA LYS A 102 -11.85 -1.52 -4.95
C LYS A 102 -12.08 -2.95 -4.52
N LEU A 103 -12.45 -3.81 -5.46
CA LEU A 103 -12.48 -5.25 -5.26
C LEU A 103 -11.54 -5.88 -6.27
N LYS A 104 -10.53 -6.62 -5.81
CA LYS A 104 -9.52 -7.25 -6.66
C LYS A 104 -9.45 -8.75 -6.38
N PHE A 105 -9.37 -9.54 -7.43
CA PHE A 105 -9.05 -10.95 -7.41
C PHE A 105 -7.62 -11.15 -7.88
N ASN A 106 -6.90 -11.98 -7.17
CA ASN A 106 -5.47 -12.16 -7.36
C ASN A 106 -5.14 -13.63 -7.58
N TYR A 107 -4.17 -13.88 -8.43
CA TYR A 107 -3.55 -15.19 -8.64
C TYR A 107 -2.04 -15.05 -8.57
N ALA A 108 -1.39 -15.99 -7.89
CA ALA A 108 0.07 -16.10 -7.85
C ALA A 108 0.50 -17.49 -8.29
N TYR A 109 1.50 -17.55 -9.18
CA TYR A 109 2.16 -18.79 -9.60
C TYR A 109 3.52 -18.90 -8.92
N HIS A 110 3.82 -20.06 -8.33
CA HIS A 110 5.05 -20.30 -7.58
C HIS A 110 5.98 -21.25 -8.32
N LEU A 111 7.15 -20.75 -8.69
CA LEU A 111 8.25 -21.54 -9.18
C LEU A 111 9.18 -21.89 -8.01
N LYS A 112 9.19 -23.17 -7.64
CA LYS A 112 10.11 -23.69 -6.60
C LYS A 112 11.49 -23.88 -7.19
N LEU A 113 12.50 -23.34 -6.54
CA LEU A 113 13.91 -23.48 -6.94
C LEU A 113 14.56 -24.65 -6.21
N LYS A 114 15.61 -25.23 -6.80
CA LYS A 114 16.38 -26.33 -6.21
C LYS A 114 16.97 -26.01 -4.83
N ASN A 115 17.21 -24.74 -4.53
CA ASN A 115 17.77 -24.25 -3.27
C ASN A 115 16.71 -23.87 -2.22
N GLU A 116 15.50 -24.45 -2.30
CA GLU A 116 14.35 -24.16 -1.44
C GLU A 116 13.79 -22.72 -1.54
N GLY A 117 14.29 -21.92 -2.47
CA GLY A 117 13.73 -20.61 -2.77
C GLY A 117 12.44 -20.72 -3.58
N ILE A 118 11.61 -19.68 -3.54
CA ILE A 118 10.40 -19.53 -4.36
C ILE A 118 10.53 -18.24 -5.15
N ILE A 119 10.36 -18.32 -6.47
CA ILE A 119 10.04 -17.16 -7.30
C ILE A 119 8.53 -17.22 -7.53
N SER A 120 7.84 -16.14 -7.25
CA SER A 120 6.39 -16.03 -7.40
C SER A 120 6.05 -14.89 -8.37
N PHE A 121 5.17 -15.18 -9.32
CA PHE A 121 4.62 -14.22 -10.27
C PHE A 121 3.15 -14.00 -9.90
N GLY A 122 2.71 -12.76 -9.79
CA GLY A 122 1.36 -12.44 -9.39
C GLY A 122 0.65 -11.55 -10.40
N LEU A 123 -0.62 -11.85 -10.64
CA LEU A 123 -1.54 -11.03 -11.41
C LEU A 123 -2.76 -10.69 -10.58
N SER A 124 -3.28 -9.50 -10.78
CA SER A 124 -4.52 -9.05 -10.16
C SER A 124 -5.41 -8.40 -11.21
N ALA A 125 -6.70 -8.65 -11.10
CA ALA A 125 -7.74 -7.95 -11.84
C ALA A 125 -8.92 -7.64 -10.92
N GLY A 126 -9.53 -6.48 -11.11
CA GLY A 126 -10.63 -6.05 -10.26
C GLY A 126 -11.37 -4.86 -10.79
N VAL A 127 -12.30 -4.38 -9.98
CA VAL A 127 -13.10 -3.19 -10.27
C VAL A 127 -12.83 -2.14 -9.22
N LYS A 128 -12.57 -0.91 -9.67
CA LYS A 128 -12.52 0.31 -8.86
C LYS A 128 -13.75 1.14 -9.16
N ILE A 129 -14.53 1.43 -8.13
CA ILE A 129 -15.69 2.33 -8.17
C ILE A 129 -15.25 3.63 -7.51
N PHE A 130 -15.26 4.69 -8.26
CA PHE A 130 -14.93 6.04 -7.80
C PHE A 130 -16.20 6.86 -7.75
N THR A 131 -16.51 7.42 -6.57
CA THR A 131 -17.63 8.31 -6.34
C THR A 131 -17.10 9.66 -5.89
N TYR A 132 -17.50 10.71 -6.56
CA TYR A 132 -17.23 12.09 -6.18
C TYR A 132 -18.56 12.78 -5.82
N LYS A 133 -18.65 13.30 -4.59
CA LYS A 133 -19.86 13.98 -4.08
C LYS A 133 -19.44 15.28 -3.38
N PRO A 134 -19.22 16.38 -4.13
CA PRO A 134 -18.88 17.65 -3.52
C PRO A 134 -20.07 18.19 -2.71
N GLU A 135 -19.81 18.52 -1.45
CA GLU A 135 -20.76 19.26 -0.61
C GLU A 135 -20.47 20.76 -0.76
N TRP A 136 -20.89 21.32 -1.89
CA TRP A 136 -20.80 22.75 -2.10
C TRP A 136 -21.97 23.44 -1.40
N VAL A 137 -21.69 24.56 -0.76
CA VAL A 137 -22.73 25.58 -0.53
C VAL A 137 -23.28 25.93 -1.90
N GLN A 138 -24.58 25.80 -2.12
CA GLN A 138 -25.20 26.01 -3.43
C GLN A 138 -24.66 27.27 -4.09
N PRO A 139 -24.05 27.17 -5.28
CA PRO A 139 -23.61 28.37 -5.98
C PRO A 139 -24.83 29.26 -6.28
N VAL A 140 -24.62 30.56 -6.25
CA VAL A 140 -25.64 31.55 -6.55
C VAL A 140 -26.26 31.37 -7.96
N LEU A 141 -25.56 30.63 -8.84
CA LEU A 141 -25.98 30.24 -10.18
C LEU A 141 -25.93 28.72 -10.34
N PRO A 142 -27.08 28.02 -10.32
CA PRO A 142 -27.15 26.56 -10.49
C PRO A 142 -26.62 26.03 -11.83
N SER A 143 -26.37 26.89 -12.81
CA SER A 143 -25.97 26.57 -14.18
C SER A 143 -24.49 26.81 -14.49
N ASP A 144 -23.64 27.09 -13.49
CA ASP A 144 -22.22 27.30 -13.72
C ASP A 144 -21.56 25.96 -14.14
N PRO A 145 -21.10 25.83 -15.39
CA PRO A 145 -20.46 24.59 -15.86
C PRO A 145 -19.11 24.29 -15.19
N ALA A 146 -18.53 25.25 -14.46
CA ALA A 146 -17.30 25.04 -13.69
C ALA A 146 -17.56 24.33 -12.35
N VAL A 147 -18.82 24.25 -11.91
CA VAL A 147 -19.17 23.54 -10.67
C VAL A 147 -19.16 22.03 -10.90
N ALA A 148 -18.29 21.35 -10.19
CA ALA A 148 -18.18 19.91 -10.27
C ALA A 148 -19.46 19.22 -9.78
N VAL A 149 -20.09 18.44 -10.64
CA VAL A 149 -21.31 17.68 -10.33
C VAL A 149 -20.93 16.32 -9.73
N ALA A 150 -21.74 15.85 -8.78
CA ALA A 150 -21.58 14.53 -8.21
C ALA A 150 -21.68 13.44 -9.29
N PHE A 151 -20.77 12.48 -9.27
CA PHE A 151 -20.80 11.34 -10.16
C PHE A 151 -20.25 10.07 -9.51
N THR A 152 -20.60 8.93 -10.10
CA THR A 152 -20.00 7.63 -9.79
C THR A 152 -19.63 6.96 -11.10
N ASP A 153 -18.40 6.47 -11.20
CA ASP A 153 -17.90 5.72 -12.35
C ASP A 153 -17.15 4.48 -11.88
N SER A 154 -17.13 3.43 -12.71
CA SER A 154 -16.48 2.17 -12.39
C SER A 154 -15.59 1.72 -13.53
N LYS A 155 -14.35 1.32 -13.19
CA LYS A 155 -13.34 0.88 -14.17
C LYS A 155 -12.64 -0.38 -13.68
N LEU A 156 -12.17 -1.15 -14.67
CA LEU A 156 -11.25 -2.23 -14.39
C LEU A 156 -9.90 -1.68 -13.88
N THR A 157 -9.26 -2.45 -13.00
CA THR A 157 -7.89 -2.22 -12.54
C THR A 157 -7.12 -3.52 -12.59
N THR A 158 -5.84 -3.44 -12.96
CA THR A 158 -4.97 -4.61 -13.11
C THR A 158 -3.62 -4.34 -12.47
N ASP A 159 -3.06 -5.38 -11.83
CA ASP A 159 -1.76 -5.30 -11.18
C ASP A 159 -0.88 -6.48 -11.60
N PHE A 160 0.45 -6.27 -11.49
CA PHE A 160 1.45 -7.32 -11.67
C PHE A 160 2.45 -7.27 -10.54
N GLY A 161 2.97 -8.43 -10.14
CA GLY A 161 4.00 -8.54 -9.12
C GLY A 161 4.96 -9.67 -9.33
N LEU A 162 6.14 -9.52 -8.75
CA LEU A 162 7.20 -10.50 -8.67
C LEU A 162 7.73 -10.55 -7.24
N VAL A 163 7.94 -11.76 -6.71
CA VAL A 163 8.51 -11.98 -5.38
C VAL A 163 9.54 -13.08 -5.44
N TYR A 164 10.66 -12.87 -4.76
CA TYR A 164 11.59 -13.91 -4.38
C TYR A 164 11.54 -14.11 -2.88
N SER A 165 11.40 -15.35 -2.44
CA SER A 165 11.40 -15.70 -1.01
C SER A 165 12.26 -16.93 -0.77
N LYS A 166 13.16 -16.82 0.20
CA LYS A 166 13.98 -17.95 0.67
C LYS A 166 14.15 -17.83 2.18
N ASN A 167 13.85 -18.94 2.89
CA ASN A 167 13.94 -18.99 4.35
C ASN A 167 13.13 -17.82 5.00
N ARG A 168 13.85 -16.89 5.61
CA ARG A 168 13.28 -15.73 6.33
C ARG A 168 13.42 -14.42 5.58
N THR A 169 13.87 -14.46 4.33
CA THR A 169 14.03 -13.29 3.45
C THR A 169 12.92 -13.28 2.41
N THR A 170 12.34 -12.11 2.18
CA THR A 170 11.42 -11.89 1.06
C THR A 170 11.73 -10.55 0.44
N ILE A 171 11.83 -10.54 -0.88
CA ILE A 171 12.04 -9.35 -1.69
C ILE A 171 10.98 -9.36 -2.79
N GLY A 172 10.39 -8.22 -3.10
CA GLY A 172 9.38 -8.14 -4.13
C GLY A 172 9.33 -6.79 -4.81
N ILE A 173 8.88 -6.81 -6.05
CA ILE A 173 8.54 -5.64 -6.84
C ILE A 173 7.15 -5.81 -7.43
N SER A 174 6.44 -4.71 -7.65
CA SER A 174 5.13 -4.76 -8.28
C SER A 174 4.75 -3.43 -8.91
N ALA A 175 3.80 -3.50 -9.81
CA ALA A 175 3.12 -2.34 -10.36
C ALA A 175 1.61 -2.54 -10.26
N THR A 176 0.93 -1.53 -9.73
CA THR A 176 -0.53 -1.53 -9.59
C THR A 176 -1.16 -0.48 -10.49
N GLN A 177 -2.45 -0.68 -10.79
CA GLN A 177 -3.21 0.20 -11.68
C GLN A 177 -2.55 0.35 -13.07
N LEU A 178 -2.06 -0.77 -13.63
CA LEU A 178 -1.30 -0.80 -14.89
C LEU A 178 -2.03 -0.12 -16.06
N ASN A 179 -3.35 -0.24 -16.10
CA ASN A 179 -4.20 0.35 -17.13
C ASN A 179 -4.54 1.83 -16.88
N ALA A 180 -4.11 2.41 -15.72
CA ALA A 180 -4.32 3.81 -15.34
C ALA A 180 -5.73 4.32 -15.71
N PRO A 181 -6.81 3.77 -15.13
CA PRO A 181 -8.16 4.06 -15.56
C PRO A 181 -8.54 5.52 -15.33
N ARG A 182 -9.37 6.05 -16.24
CA ARG A 182 -9.91 7.41 -16.16
C ARG A 182 -11.37 7.35 -15.74
N PHE A 183 -11.72 8.13 -14.72
CA PHE A 183 -13.07 8.28 -14.20
C PHE A 183 -13.61 9.65 -14.59
N SER A 184 -14.82 9.68 -15.13
CA SER A 184 -15.47 10.91 -15.56
C SER A 184 -16.98 10.82 -15.32
N GLY A 185 -17.56 11.95 -14.95
CA GLY A 185 -19.00 12.15 -14.94
C GLY A 185 -19.48 12.87 -16.21
N ASN A 186 -20.69 13.38 -16.16
CA ASN A 186 -21.26 14.23 -17.22
C ASN A 186 -20.70 15.66 -17.20
N SER A 187 -19.74 15.96 -16.33
CA SER A 187 -19.06 17.24 -16.23
C SER A 187 -17.69 17.22 -16.87
N SER A 188 -17.07 18.37 -17.04
CA SER A 188 -15.68 18.53 -17.52
C SER A 188 -14.64 17.92 -16.55
N LEU A 189 -15.05 17.56 -15.34
CA LEU A 189 -14.14 17.01 -14.32
C LEU A 189 -13.81 15.55 -14.59
N THR A 190 -12.53 15.27 -14.71
CA THR A 190 -11.99 13.92 -14.95
C THR A 190 -10.92 13.60 -13.91
N PHE A 191 -10.99 12.42 -13.34
CA PHE A 191 -9.96 11.87 -12.46
C PHE A 191 -9.28 10.70 -13.15
N GLN A 192 -7.97 10.75 -13.25
CA GLN A 192 -7.19 9.67 -13.84
C GLN A 192 -6.30 9.03 -12.78
N ASP A 193 -6.41 7.71 -12.64
CA ASP A 193 -5.48 6.95 -11.80
C ASP A 193 -4.08 7.01 -12.40
N VAL A 194 -3.10 6.93 -11.51
CA VAL A 194 -1.69 6.80 -11.87
C VAL A 194 -1.18 5.41 -11.51
N ARG A 195 -0.21 4.91 -12.27
CA ARG A 195 0.47 3.66 -11.94
C ARG A 195 1.32 3.84 -10.71
N HIS A 196 1.24 2.89 -9.79
CA HIS A 196 2.12 2.87 -8.63
C HIS A 196 3.07 1.70 -8.71
N TYR A 197 4.33 1.95 -8.43
CA TYR A 197 5.40 0.97 -8.40
C TYR A 197 5.87 0.78 -6.96
N TYR A 198 6.04 -0.47 -6.58
CA TYR A 198 6.47 -0.85 -5.24
C TYR A 198 7.70 -1.72 -5.30
N ALA A 199 8.61 -1.52 -4.34
CA ALA A 199 9.69 -2.45 -4.05
C ALA A 199 9.75 -2.65 -2.54
N PHE A 200 9.84 -3.90 -2.09
CA PHE A 200 9.96 -4.18 -0.67
C PHE A 200 10.97 -5.28 -0.40
N ALA A 201 11.55 -5.24 0.79
CA ALA A 201 12.40 -6.30 1.32
C ALA A 201 12.17 -6.45 2.82
N ASN A 202 12.26 -7.68 3.30
CA ASN A 202 12.30 -7.99 4.72
C ASN A 202 13.16 -9.21 5.01
N HIS A 203 13.77 -9.22 6.19
CA HIS A 203 14.47 -10.37 6.72
C HIS A 203 14.22 -10.51 8.21
N THR A 204 14.07 -11.73 8.72
CA THR A 204 13.88 -11.98 10.15
C THR A 204 15.12 -12.67 10.72
N PHE A 205 15.78 -12.02 11.65
CA PHE A 205 16.89 -12.56 12.46
C PHE A 205 16.37 -13.15 13.77
N GLY A 206 17.13 -14.08 14.34
CA GLY A 206 16.80 -14.69 15.64
C GLY A 206 15.95 -15.96 15.56
N LYS A 207 15.64 -16.58 16.69
CA LYS A 207 14.87 -17.83 16.78
C LYS A 207 13.41 -17.55 17.15
N GLU A 208 12.48 -18.40 16.70
CA GLU A 208 11.03 -18.22 16.89
C GLU A 208 10.59 -18.27 18.38
N ASP A 209 11.34 -18.97 19.22
CA ASP A 209 11.08 -19.13 20.65
C ASP A 209 11.73 -18.04 21.53
N LYS A 210 12.51 -17.16 20.91
CA LYS A 210 13.27 -16.09 21.58
C LYS A 210 12.92 -14.72 20.99
N LEU A 211 13.88 -13.82 21.07
CA LEU A 211 13.81 -12.50 20.47
C LEU A 211 14.11 -12.59 18.98
N GLN A 212 13.29 -11.94 18.17
CA GLN A 212 13.50 -11.80 16.73
C GLN A 212 13.50 -10.32 16.34
N PHE A 213 14.33 -10.00 15.36
CA PHE A 213 14.43 -8.66 14.76
C PHE A 213 14.08 -8.78 13.29
N THR A 214 13.12 -8.00 12.83
CA THR A 214 12.68 -8.01 11.45
C THR A 214 12.77 -6.60 10.86
N PRO A 215 13.94 -6.21 10.30
CA PRO A 215 14.02 -5.03 9.47
C PRO A 215 13.20 -5.23 8.19
N GLN A 216 12.51 -4.18 7.77
CA GLN A 216 11.66 -4.17 6.60
C GLN A 216 11.77 -2.81 5.91
N VAL A 217 11.66 -2.82 4.60
CA VAL A 217 11.63 -1.61 3.79
C VAL A 217 10.54 -1.73 2.75
N LEU A 218 9.81 -0.64 2.53
CA LEU A 218 8.89 -0.46 1.42
C LEU A 218 9.21 0.86 0.73
N TYR A 219 9.50 0.79 -0.55
CA TYR A 219 9.56 1.93 -1.45
C TYR A 219 8.34 1.92 -2.35
N GLN A 220 7.69 3.06 -2.49
CA GLN A 220 6.58 3.26 -3.41
C GLN A 220 6.74 4.55 -4.18
N THR A 221 6.34 4.54 -5.46
CA THR A 221 6.39 5.73 -6.32
C THR A 221 5.34 5.64 -7.42
N ASP A 222 4.83 6.81 -7.82
CA ASP A 222 4.05 7.01 -9.04
C ASP A 222 4.88 7.73 -10.13
N LEU A 223 6.21 7.80 -9.94
CA LEU A 223 7.21 8.53 -10.73
C LEU A 223 7.24 10.05 -10.48
N ASN A 224 6.20 10.63 -9.89
CA ASN A 224 6.17 12.05 -9.49
C ASN A 224 6.37 12.20 -7.98
N PHE A 225 5.74 11.33 -7.21
CA PHE A 225 5.88 11.25 -5.76
C PHE A 225 6.57 9.94 -5.39
N ASN A 226 7.36 9.98 -4.31
CA ASN A 226 7.96 8.78 -3.74
C ASN A 226 7.86 8.78 -2.22
N SER A 227 7.70 7.58 -1.65
CA SER A 227 7.75 7.34 -0.22
C SER A 227 8.67 6.16 0.07
N LEU A 228 9.46 6.29 1.12
CA LEU A 228 10.31 5.23 1.65
C LEU A 228 9.94 5.01 3.10
N ASP A 229 9.43 3.82 3.41
CA ASP A 229 9.13 3.37 4.75
C ASP A 229 10.21 2.39 5.20
N VAL A 230 10.89 2.72 6.29
CA VAL A 230 11.84 1.82 6.95
C VAL A 230 11.26 1.42 8.29
N ASN A 231 11.11 0.11 8.51
CA ASN A 231 10.52 -0.44 9.71
C ASN A 231 11.48 -1.42 10.41
N LEU A 232 11.51 -1.39 11.72
CA LEU A 232 12.10 -2.42 12.56
C LEU A 232 11.03 -3.00 13.48
N LEU A 233 10.76 -4.28 13.34
CA LEU A 233 9.88 -5.04 14.22
C LEU A 233 10.73 -5.89 15.16
N ILE A 234 10.46 -5.81 16.46
CA ILE A 234 11.06 -6.66 17.48
C ILE A 234 9.96 -7.54 18.04
N SER A 235 10.10 -8.87 17.94
CA SER A 235 9.11 -9.81 18.46
C SER A 235 9.70 -10.78 19.47
N TYR A 236 8.93 -11.08 20.49
CA TYR A 236 9.31 -12.02 21.55
C TYR A 236 8.40 -13.24 21.52
N LYS A 237 9.01 -14.43 21.46
CA LYS A 237 8.33 -15.74 21.36
C LYS A 237 7.34 -15.80 20.20
N SER A 238 7.56 -15.02 19.13
CA SER A 238 6.66 -14.89 17.97
C SER A 238 5.21 -14.56 18.34
N SER A 239 5.00 -13.89 19.48
CA SER A 239 3.66 -13.54 19.98
C SER A 239 3.56 -12.05 20.28
N TYR A 240 4.44 -11.49 21.09
CA TYR A 240 4.45 -10.06 21.41
C TYR A 240 5.38 -9.35 20.43
N TYR A 241 4.97 -8.19 19.94
CA TYR A 241 5.88 -7.37 19.15
C TYR A 241 5.65 -5.88 19.35
N ILE A 242 6.74 -5.18 19.24
CA ILE A 242 6.80 -3.72 19.17
C ILE A 242 7.53 -3.35 17.89
N GLY A 243 7.29 -2.17 17.38
CA GLY A 243 7.96 -1.72 16.17
C GLY A 243 8.02 -0.22 16.07
N ILE A 244 8.92 0.23 15.22
CA ILE A 244 9.04 1.61 14.82
C ILE A 244 9.10 1.66 13.30
N THR A 245 8.36 2.58 12.71
CA THR A 245 8.42 2.89 11.27
C THR A 245 8.82 4.35 11.09
N TYR A 246 9.81 4.58 10.24
CA TYR A 246 10.14 5.89 9.74
C TYR A 246 9.69 6.00 8.30
N ARG A 247 8.78 6.91 7.98
CA ARG A 247 8.38 7.27 6.63
C ARG A 247 9.03 8.57 6.26
N ASN A 248 9.88 8.51 5.24
CA ASN A 248 10.67 9.66 4.81
C ASN A 248 9.79 10.89 4.55
N ARG A 249 10.10 12.00 5.23
CA ARG A 249 9.45 13.32 5.11
C ARG A 249 7.96 13.36 5.49
N ASP A 250 7.40 12.29 6.09
CA ASP A 250 5.98 12.23 6.44
C ASP A 250 5.75 11.96 7.93
N ALA A 251 6.22 10.83 8.47
CA ALA A 251 5.88 10.45 9.83
C ALA A 251 6.90 9.50 10.49
N ILE A 252 6.87 9.47 11.82
CA ILE A 252 7.44 8.38 12.63
C ILE A 252 6.27 7.69 13.32
N ALA A 253 6.22 6.36 13.27
CA ALA A 253 5.16 5.57 13.89
C ALA A 253 5.69 4.59 14.93
N GLY A 254 5.00 4.53 16.08
CA GLY A 254 5.15 3.46 17.05
C GLY A 254 4.11 2.37 16.81
N ILE A 255 4.50 1.10 16.99
CA ILE A 255 3.66 -0.06 16.75
C ILE A 255 3.71 -0.98 17.96
N VAL A 256 2.57 -1.53 18.34
CA VAL A 256 2.43 -2.58 19.34
C VAL A 256 1.45 -3.63 18.83
N GLY A 257 1.73 -4.90 19.13
CA GLY A 257 0.82 -5.96 18.72
C GLY A 257 1.06 -7.28 19.41
N TYR A 258 0.08 -8.14 19.27
CA TYR A 258 0.04 -9.46 19.87
C TYR A 258 -0.51 -10.50 18.90
N ASP A 259 0.21 -11.62 18.74
CA ASP A 259 -0.22 -12.78 17.94
C ASP A 259 -0.74 -13.86 18.90
N ILE A 260 -2.07 -13.94 19.05
CA ILE A 260 -2.76 -14.93 19.87
C ILE A 260 -2.55 -16.32 19.26
N ARG A 261 -1.99 -17.24 20.06
CA ARG A 261 -1.66 -18.61 19.60
C ARG A 261 -0.81 -18.64 18.32
N LYS A 262 -0.04 -17.59 18.01
CA LYS A 262 0.75 -17.42 16.79
C LYS A 262 -0.08 -17.51 15.49
N LYS A 263 -1.38 -17.31 15.57
CA LYS A 263 -2.34 -17.43 14.46
C LYS A 263 -3.14 -16.15 14.24
N TYR A 264 -3.70 -15.59 15.30
CA TYR A 264 -4.56 -14.41 15.21
C TYR A 264 -3.80 -13.19 15.68
N ARG A 265 -3.75 -12.18 14.87
CA ARG A 265 -3.04 -10.94 15.12
C ARG A 265 -4.00 -9.82 15.50
N ILE A 266 -3.65 -9.08 16.54
CA ILE A 266 -4.19 -7.76 16.82
C ILE A 266 -3.00 -6.81 16.99
N SER A 267 -3.03 -5.67 16.31
CA SER A 267 -2.00 -4.64 16.47
C SER A 267 -2.54 -3.25 16.22
N PHE A 268 -1.85 -2.31 16.83
CA PHE A 268 -2.15 -0.90 16.75
C PHE A 268 -0.89 -0.12 16.39
N SER A 269 -1.01 0.92 15.59
CA SER A 269 0.05 1.90 15.39
C SER A 269 -0.48 3.33 15.50
N TYR A 270 0.42 4.21 15.91
CA TYR A 270 0.21 5.65 15.94
C TYR A 270 1.35 6.34 15.22
N ASP A 271 1.00 7.15 14.21
CA ASP A 271 1.95 7.90 13.43
C ASP A 271 1.96 9.36 13.91
N VAL A 272 3.14 9.83 14.29
CA VAL A 272 3.40 11.25 14.56
C VAL A 272 3.82 11.89 13.25
N THR A 273 2.99 12.78 12.72
CA THR A 273 3.27 13.50 11.47
C THR A 273 4.46 14.42 11.63
N GLN A 274 5.43 14.36 10.71
CA GLN A 274 6.62 15.22 10.68
C GLN A 274 6.63 16.21 9.51
N SER A 275 5.73 16.03 8.55
CA SER A 275 5.57 16.94 7.42
C SER A 275 5.05 18.30 7.86
N LYS A 276 4.97 19.25 6.92
CA LYS A 276 4.43 20.60 7.17
C LYS A 276 2.99 20.61 7.74
N LEU A 277 2.26 19.50 7.64
CA LEU A 277 0.94 19.30 8.24
C LEU A 277 1.00 19.12 9.77
N ASN A 278 2.20 19.04 10.37
CA ASN A 278 2.36 18.78 11.80
C ASN A 278 2.04 20.00 12.69
N ASN A 279 1.99 21.22 12.20
CA ASN A 279 1.79 22.45 12.99
C ASN A 279 0.51 22.46 13.89
N GLY A 280 0.28 21.37 14.62
CA GLY A 280 -0.88 21.14 15.50
C GLY A 280 -2.16 20.75 14.75
N VAL A 281 -2.14 20.68 13.43
CA VAL A 281 -3.31 20.53 12.56
C VAL A 281 -3.64 19.07 12.29
N SER A 282 -2.63 18.19 12.07
CA SER A 282 -2.89 16.81 11.62
C SER A 282 -3.47 15.89 12.69
N GLY A 283 -3.09 16.06 13.95
CA GLY A 283 -3.50 15.16 15.06
C GLY A 283 -2.94 13.73 14.97
N GLY A 284 -1.97 13.50 14.08
CA GLY A 284 -1.40 12.17 13.84
C GLY A 284 -2.34 11.23 13.08
N SER A 285 -1.92 9.95 12.95
CA SER A 285 -2.72 8.92 12.27
C SER A 285 -2.77 7.65 13.10
N TYR A 286 -3.91 6.97 13.07
CA TYR A 286 -4.15 5.73 13.82
C TYR A 286 -4.39 4.58 12.86
N GLU A 287 -3.84 3.39 13.18
CA GLU A 287 -4.07 2.19 12.38
C GLU A 287 -4.28 0.98 13.28
N LEU A 288 -5.37 0.25 13.04
CA LEU A 288 -5.70 -1.01 13.68
C LEU A 288 -5.60 -2.14 12.66
N VAL A 289 -4.96 -3.23 13.06
CA VAL A 289 -4.85 -4.44 12.24
C VAL A 289 -5.42 -5.63 13.01
N LEU A 290 -6.31 -6.35 12.35
CA LEU A 290 -6.75 -7.69 12.74
C LEU A 290 -6.29 -8.68 11.67
N GLY A 291 -5.70 -9.81 12.07
CA GLY A 291 -5.15 -10.78 11.13
C GLY A 291 -5.36 -12.22 11.57
N CYS A 292 -5.32 -13.12 10.59
CA CYS A 292 -5.28 -14.56 10.81
C CYS A 292 -4.28 -15.18 9.83
N ARG A 293 -3.35 -16.00 10.34
CA ARG A 293 -2.29 -16.66 9.54
C ARG A 293 -2.16 -18.12 9.94
N LEU A 294 -2.32 -18.99 8.95
CA LEU A 294 -2.15 -20.43 9.11
C LEU A 294 -1.02 -20.90 8.19
N LYS A 295 -0.06 -21.66 8.72
CA LYS A 295 1.04 -22.27 7.94
C LYS A 295 0.59 -23.50 7.19
#